data_aa8c7b302ff42ac710cc0cf6aa897181
#
_entry.id   aa8c7b302ff42ac710cc0cf6aa897181
#
_cell.length_a   1.000
_cell.length_b   1.000
_cell.length_c   1.000
_cell.angle_alpha   90.00
_cell.angle_beta   90.00
_cell.angle_gamma   90.00
#
_symmetry.space_group_name_H-M   'P 1'
#
loop_
_entity.id
_entity.type
_entity.pdbx_description
1 polymer ?
#
loop_
_entity_poly.entity_id
_entity_poly.type
_entity_poly.pdbx_seq_one_letter_code
_entity_poly.pdbx_strand_id
1 'polypeptide(L)'
;MLANGRLERLREKKVGLIVASFTGGYFILLFITPLMLPTNTIPDLSGRANRIDYATEDGWGSWGNHNHGENAEIGHNQEDLGFFSWSELNPLAALVYFIGDLNCHQKHERSWEINGNQLAVCARDVGLFLGLAVGALFWRKKGLNRWTVRDSFLSVFNDEKIEFLYKEDRRFLAMILLVSLGAIPIGLD
;
A
#
# COMPACT_ATOMS: atom_id res chain seq x y z
N MET A 1 10.24 34.72 -1.61
CA MET A 1 9.16 34.26 -2.49
C MET A 1 8.44 33.01 -1.95
N LEU A 2 9.10 32.10 -1.37
CA LEU A 2 8.51 30.86 -0.85
C LEU A 2 8.38 30.84 0.68
N ALA A 3 8.34 31.98 1.31
CA ALA A 3 8.25 32.16 2.75
C ALA A 3 6.81 32.05 3.28
N ASN A 4 5.98 31.17 2.70
CA ASN A 4 4.66 30.87 3.22
C ASN A 4 4.71 29.60 4.10
N GLY A 5 3.88 29.53 5.12
CA GLY A 5 3.81 28.40 6.02
C GLY A 5 4.94 28.35 7.06
N ARG A 6 5.19 27.17 7.63
CA ARG A 6 6.20 26.98 8.67
C ARG A 6 7.58 26.83 8.06
N LEU A 7 8.53 27.57 8.60
CA LEU A 7 9.95 27.47 8.24
C LEU A 7 10.68 26.36 9.02
N GLU A 8 10.17 26.03 10.20
CA GLU A 8 10.74 24.97 11.04
C GLU A 8 10.32 23.60 10.52
N ARG A 9 11.28 22.67 10.48
CA ARG A 9 11.12 21.34 9.88
C ARG A 9 11.10 20.20 10.89
N LEU A 10 11.02 20.48 12.18
CA LEU A 10 11.06 19.43 13.21
C LEU A 10 9.86 18.48 13.10
N ARG A 11 8.67 19.03 12.88
CA ARG A 11 7.45 18.24 12.69
C ARG A 11 7.51 17.40 11.42
N GLU A 12 7.90 18.00 10.31
CA GLU A 12 8.00 17.33 9.01
C GLU A 12 9.02 16.18 9.05
N LYS A 13 10.16 16.40 9.69
CA LYS A 13 11.17 15.35 9.92
C LYS A 13 10.61 14.18 10.74
N LYS A 14 9.87 14.51 11.82
CA LYS A 14 9.26 13.48 12.69
C LYS A 14 8.17 12.70 11.96
N VAL A 15 7.24 13.39 11.31
CA VAL A 15 6.15 12.75 10.55
C VAL A 15 6.72 11.91 9.40
N GLY A 16 7.66 12.47 8.62
CA GLY A 16 8.30 11.72 7.54
C GLY A 16 9.04 10.47 8.04
N LEU A 17 9.67 10.53 9.21
CA LEU A 17 10.31 9.35 9.81
C LEU A 17 9.28 8.30 10.23
N ILE A 18 8.21 8.69 10.91
CA ILE A 18 7.17 7.76 11.37
C ILE A 18 6.52 7.05 10.17
N VAL A 19 6.11 7.82 9.15
CA VAL A 19 5.50 7.25 7.95
C VAL A 19 6.48 6.33 7.22
N ALA A 20 7.73 6.77 6.99
CA ALA A 20 8.74 5.95 6.32
C ALA A 20 9.05 4.66 7.09
N SER A 21 9.14 4.72 8.43
CA SER A 21 9.41 3.54 9.26
C SER A 21 8.25 2.55 9.23
N PHE A 22 7.02 3.03 9.31
CA PHE A 22 5.84 2.16 9.26
C PHE A 22 5.67 1.53 7.87
N THR A 23 5.63 2.34 6.82
CA THR A 23 5.39 1.84 5.46
C THR A 23 6.58 1.06 4.91
N GLY A 24 7.82 1.50 5.18
CA GLY A 24 9.04 0.79 4.80
C GLY A 24 9.24 -0.49 5.60
N GLY A 25 8.94 -0.47 6.88
CA GLY A 25 8.97 -1.67 7.73
C GLY A 25 7.97 -2.72 7.25
N TYR A 26 6.73 -2.31 6.98
CA TYR A 26 5.72 -3.23 6.43
C TYR A 26 6.13 -3.73 5.03
N PHE A 27 6.62 -2.86 4.15
CA PHE A 27 7.14 -3.28 2.84
C PHE A 27 8.21 -4.37 2.95
N ILE A 28 9.15 -4.25 3.89
CA ILE A 28 10.18 -5.28 4.13
C ILE A 28 9.54 -6.57 4.63
N LEU A 29 8.59 -6.47 5.57
CA LEU A 29 7.89 -7.62 6.13
C LEU A 29 7.07 -8.38 5.10
N LEU A 30 6.52 -7.72 4.07
CA LEU A 30 5.81 -8.38 2.96
C LEU A 30 6.68 -9.43 2.25
N PHE A 31 8.00 -9.23 2.18
CA PHE A 31 8.91 -10.17 1.53
C PHE A 31 9.53 -11.17 2.53
N ILE A 32 9.85 -10.71 3.74
CA ILE A 32 10.49 -11.57 4.74
C ILE A 32 9.50 -12.60 5.30
N THR A 33 8.25 -12.22 5.52
CA THR A 33 7.27 -13.11 6.16
C THR A 33 7.03 -14.40 5.37
N PRO A 34 6.72 -14.37 4.06
CA PRO A 34 6.53 -15.62 3.30
C PRO A 34 7.81 -16.46 3.20
N LEU A 35 9.00 -15.84 3.26
CA LEU A 35 10.28 -16.57 3.31
C LEU A 35 10.49 -17.32 4.63
N MET A 36 9.95 -16.79 5.73
CA MET A 36 10.08 -17.39 7.07
C MET A 36 9.03 -18.47 7.35
N LEU A 37 7.96 -18.51 6.59
CA LEU A 37 6.94 -19.55 6.71
C LEU A 37 7.40 -20.84 6.01
N PRO A 38 6.92 -22.01 6.48
CA PRO A 38 7.08 -23.26 5.73
C PRO A 38 6.54 -23.11 4.31
N THR A 39 7.12 -23.83 3.37
CA THR A 39 6.68 -23.80 1.97
C THR A 39 5.21 -24.23 1.88
N ASN A 40 4.44 -23.51 1.05
CA ASN A 40 3.01 -23.77 0.81
C ASN A 40 2.14 -23.66 2.08
N THR A 41 2.52 -22.79 3.02
CA THR A 41 1.66 -22.47 4.18
C THR A 41 0.50 -21.56 3.79
N ILE A 42 0.75 -20.65 2.86
CA ILE A 42 -0.26 -19.71 2.36
C ILE A 42 -0.69 -20.16 0.98
N PRO A 43 -1.94 -20.62 0.81
CA PRO A 43 -2.46 -21.02 -0.48
C PRO A 43 -2.68 -19.80 -1.39
N ASP A 44 -3.01 -20.07 -2.64
CA ASP A 44 -3.52 -19.04 -3.54
C ASP A 44 -4.84 -18.48 -3.01
N LEU A 45 -4.94 -17.18 -2.89
CA LEU A 45 -6.15 -16.52 -2.43
C LEU A 45 -6.98 -16.04 -3.61
N SER A 46 -8.26 -16.38 -3.60
CA SER A 46 -9.19 -16.12 -4.70
C SER A 46 -9.55 -14.65 -4.89
N GLY A 47 -9.15 -13.82 -3.96
CA GLY A 47 -9.51 -12.41 -3.91
C GLY A 47 -10.53 -12.14 -2.80
N ARG A 48 -10.18 -11.25 -1.89
CA ARG A 48 -10.93 -10.99 -0.67
C ARG A 48 -11.50 -9.57 -0.69
N ALA A 49 -12.58 -9.39 0.02
CA ALA A 49 -13.25 -8.10 0.15
C ALA A 49 -12.89 -7.39 1.45
N ASN A 50 -11.62 -7.42 1.85
CA ASN A 50 -11.11 -6.78 3.07
C ASN A 50 -11.85 -7.25 4.34
N ARG A 51 -11.85 -8.56 4.59
CA ARG A 51 -12.48 -9.17 5.76
C ARG A 51 -11.46 -9.94 6.58
N ILE A 52 -11.71 -10.02 7.86
CA ILE A 52 -10.88 -10.74 8.83
C ILE A 52 -11.23 -12.23 8.75
N ASP A 53 -10.21 -13.06 8.55
CA ASP A 53 -10.29 -14.54 8.59
C ASP A 53 -11.43 -15.17 7.76
N TYR A 54 -11.78 -14.59 6.66
CA TYR A 54 -12.89 -15.09 5.87
C TYR A 54 -12.48 -16.11 4.77
N ALA A 55 -11.20 -16.37 4.60
CA ALA A 55 -10.70 -17.45 3.73
C ALA A 55 -10.73 -18.83 4.42
N THR A 56 -11.45 -18.96 5.53
CA THR A 56 -11.75 -20.22 6.19
C THR A 56 -13.13 -20.73 5.77
N GLU A 57 -13.36 -22.04 5.88
CA GLU A 57 -14.63 -22.69 5.52
C GLU A 57 -15.81 -22.03 6.25
N ASP A 58 -15.68 -21.83 7.57
CA ASP A 58 -16.69 -21.21 8.41
C ASP A 58 -16.32 -19.75 8.80
N GLY A 59 -15.49 -19.10 8.01
CA GLY A 59 -14.93 -17.78 8.32
C GLY A 59 -15.97 -16.71 8.57
N TRP A 60 -15.82 -15.98 9.64
CA TRP A 60 -16.70 -14.89 10.00
C TRP A 60 -16.66 -13.78 8.94
N GLY A 61 -17.82 -13.42 8.42
CA GLY A 61 -17.92 -12.39 7.38
C GLY A 61 -17.49 -12.85 5.97
N SER A 62 -17.53 -14.14 5.71
CA SER A 62 -16.99 -14.83 4.52
C SER A 62 -17.80 -14.70 3.23
N TRP A 63 -18.62 -13.69 3.08
CA TRP A 63 -19.43 -13.53 1.84
C TRP A 63 -18.61 -13.38 0.54
N GLY A 64 -17.31 -13.27 0.64
CA GLY A 64 -16.40 -13.37 -0.51
C GLY A 64 -15.88 -14.77 -0.78
N ASN A 65 -16.02 -15.72 0.16
CA ASN A 65 -15.45 -17.06 0.07
C ASN A 65 -16.45 -18.15 -0.24
N HIS A 66 -17.72 -17.94 0.07
CA HIS A 66 -18.74 -18.92 -0.25
C HIS A 66 -19.05 -18.88 -1.74
N ASN A 67 -19.15 -20.07 -2.29
CA ASN A 67 -19.66 -20.27 -3.63
C ASN A 67 -21.09 -19.71 -3.68
N HIS A 68 -21.32 -18.66 -4.41
CA HIS A 68 -22.66 -18.09 -4.58
C HIS A 68 -23.47 -18.87 -5.63
N GLY A 69 -23.45 -20.19 -5.53
CA GLY A 69 -24.21 -21.11 -6.40
C GLY A 69 -23.71 -21.12 -7.84
N GLU A 70 -24.63 -21.35 -8.80
CA GLU A 70 -24.30 -21.47 -10.23
C GLU A 70 -23.66 -20.20 -10.85
N ASN A 71 -23.60 -19.10 -10.12
CA ASN A 71 -22.98 -17.85 -10.52
C ASN A 71 -21.59 -17.67 -9.85
N ALA A 72 -20.77 -18.69 -9.82
CA ALA A 72 -19.41 -18.67 -9.29
C ALA A 72 -18.50 -17.56 -9.89
N GLU A 73 -18.89 -16.96 -11.01
CA GLU A 73 -18.20 -15.81 -11.61
C GLU A 73 -18.28 -14.53 -10.75
N ILE A 74 -19.24 -14.44 -9.84
CA ILE A 74 -19.44 -13.27 -8.96
C ILE A 74 -18.78 -13.47 -7.60
N GLY A 75 -18.52 -14.71 -7.20
CA GLY A 75 -17.92 -15.06 -5.92
C GLY A 75 -16.42 -15.33 -6.04
N HIS A 76 -15.79 -15.45 -4.90
CA HIS A 76 -14.41 -15.90 -4.80
C HIS A 76 -14.42 -17.37 -4.40
N ASN A 77 -14.02 -18.25 -5.31
CA ASN A 77 -14.01 -19.69 -5.05
C ASN A 77 -12.75 -20.10 -4.29
N GLN A 78 -12.72 -19.87 -2.98
CA GLN A 78 -11.58 -20.25 -2.14
C GLN A 78 -11.55 -21.76 -1.86
N GLU A 79 -12.68 -22.47 -1.98
CA GLU A 79 -12.74 -23.91 -1.77
C GLU A 79 -11.77 -24.69 -2.67
N ASP A 80 -11.66 -24.30 -3.95
CA ASP A 80 -10.77 -24.96 -4.90
C ASP A 80 -9.28 -24.64 -4.65
N LEU A 81 -8.98 -23.55 -3.98
CA LEU A 81 -7.62 -23.08 -3.72
C LEU A 81 -7.12 -23.47 -2.32
N GLY A 82 -8.01 -23.94 -1.45
CA GLY A 82 -7.70 -24.25 -0.06
C GLY A 82 -8.00 -23.11 0.90
N PHE A 83 -8.42 -23.48 2.11
CA PHE A 83 -8.73 -22.51 3.16
C PHE A 83 -7.48 -22.04 3.88
N PHE A 84 -7.51 -20.81 4.33
CA PHE A 84 -6.44 -20.17 5.06
C PHE A 84 -7.01 -19.16 6.06
N SER A 85 -6.46 -19.15 7.28
CA SER A 85 -6.71 -18.12 8.28
C SER A 85 -5.40 -17.54 8.78
N TRP A 86 -5.26 -16.21 8.75
CA TRP A 86 -4.07 -15.55 9.29
C TRP A 86 -3.92 -15.77 10.81
N SER A 87 -5.02 -16.03 11.54
CA SER A 87 -5.00 -16.32 12.98
C SER A 87 -4.27 -17.61 13.35
N GLU A 88 -4.09 -18.54 12.41
CA GLU A 88 -3.35 -19.78 12.59
C GLU A 88 -1.84 -19.62 12.45
N LEU A 89 -1.39 -18.47 11.97
CA LEU A 89 0.02 -18.18 11.80
C LEU A 89 0.67 -17.75 13.12
N ASN A 90 2.02 -17.75 13.13
CA ASN A 90 2.75 -17.12 14.21
C ASN A 90 2.40 -15.62 14.31
N PRO A 91 2.53 -14.96 15.49
CA PRO A 91 2.02 -13.60 15.71
C PRO A 91 2.54 -12.55 14.72
N LEU A 92 3.81 -12.67 14.25
CA LEU A 92 4.37 -11.73 13.29
C LEU A 92 3.73 -11.92 11.91
N ALA A 93 3.66 -13.14 11.44
CA ALA A 93 3.04 -13.46 10.16
C ALA A 93 1.53 -13.12 10.19
N ALA A 94 0.85 -13.47 11.29
CA ALA A 94 -0.55 -13.11 11.51
C ALA A 94 -0.77 -11.60 11.36
N LEU A 95 0.08 -10.78 11.98
CA LEU A 95 -0.02 -9.32 11.88
C LEU A 95 0.16 -8.83 10.44
N VAL A 96 1.13 -9.38 9.70
CA VAL A 96 1.42 -8.98 8.32
C VAL A 96 0.26 -9.32 7.40
N TYR A 97 -0.28 -10.54 7.51
CA TYR A 97 -1.42 -10.98 6.70
C TYR A 97 -2.73 -10.31 7.11
N PHE A 98 -2.93 -10.00 8.39
CA PHE A 98 -4.04 -9.19 8.87
C PHE A 98 -4.05 -7.78 8.27
N ILE A 99 -2.90 -7.10 8.28
CA ILE A 99 -2.77 -5.77 7.66
C ILE A 99 -3.03 -5.87 6.15
N GLY A 100 -2.53 -6.93 5.50
CA GLY A 100 -2.81 -7.20 4.09
C GLY A 100 -4.30 -7.39 3.82
N ASP A 101 -4.99 -8.15 4.65
CA ASP A 101 -6.42 -8.41 4.55
C ASP A 101 -7.26 -7.13 4.67
N LEU A 102 -6.84 -6.18 5.51
CA LEU A 102 -7.52 -4.90 5.66
C LEU A 102 -7.36 -3.98 4.44
N ASN A 103 -6.26 -4.09 3.71
CA ASN A 103 -5.89 -3.13 2.67
C ASN A 103 -6.02 -3.66 1.24
N CYS A 104 -6.01 -4.99 1.04
CA CYS A 104 -5.90 -5.60 -0.26
C CYS A 104 -6.93 -6.72 -0.46
N HIS A 105 -7.39 -6.88 -1.69
CA HIS A 105 -8.24 -8.03 -2.08
C HIS A 105 -7.48 -9.35 -2.13
N GLN A 106 -6.14 -9.33 -2.09
CA GLN A 106 -5.28 -10.51 -2.05
C GLN A 106 -5.53 -11.53 -3.18
N LYS A 107 -5.85 -11.05 -4.37
CA LYS A 107 -6.09 -11.92 -5.51
C LYS A 107 -4.77 -12.53 -6.01
N HIS A 108 -4.67 -13.88 -6.10
CA HIS A 108 -3.44 -14.59 -6.45
C HIS A 108 -2.88 -14.16 -7.81
N GLU A 109 -3.73 -13.99 -8.82
CA GLU A 109 -3.35 -13.55 -10.17
C GLU A 109 -2.61 -12.20 -10.21
N ARG A 110 -2.74 -11.41 -9.15
CA ARG A 110 -2.14 -10.07 -9.01
C ARG A 110 -1.10 -10.01 -7.89
N SER A 111 -0.82 -11.11 -7.25
CA SER A 111 0.10 -11.20 -6.12
C SER A 111 1.35 -11.96 -6.52
N TRP A 112 2.46 -11.63 -5.92
CA TRP A 112 3.67 -12.43 -6.05
C TRP A 112 3.65 -13.57 -5.04
N GLU A 113 4.40 -14.59 -5.37
CA GLU A 113 4.61 -15.77 -4.54
C GLU A 113 6.09 -15.90 -4.19
N ILE A 114 6.38 -16.21 -2.95
CA ILE A 114 7.74 -16.42 -2.44
C ILE A 114 7.74 -17.66 -1.55
N ASN A 115 8.64 -18.59 -1.83
CA ASN A 115 8.73 -19.86 -1.09
C ASN A 115 7.40 -20.66 -1.10
N GLY A 116 6.65 -20.62 -2.21
CA GLY A 116 5.34 -21.26 -2.31
C GLY A 116 4.26 -20.59 -1.43
N ASN A 117 4.49 -19.36 -0.98
CA ASN A 117 3.54 -18.61 -0.18
C ASN A 117 3.16 -17.33 -0.91
N GLN A 118 1.87 -17.11 -1.11
CA GLN A 118 1.38 -15.86 -1.66
C GLN A 118 1.70 -14.69 -0.72
N LEU A 119 2.12 -13.54 -1.26
CA LEU A 119 2.30 -12.32 -0.47
C LEU A 119 0.99 -11.85 0.14
N ALA A 120 1.10 -11.21 1.30
CA ALA A 120 -0.05 -10.66 2.03
C ALA A 120 -0.81 -9.54 1.29
N VAL A 121 -0.23 -9.00 0.21
CA VAL A 121 -0.84 -7.96 -0.63
C VAL A 121 -0.49 -8.17 -2.09
N CYS A 122 -1.30 -7.62 -3.00
CA CYS A 122 -1.03 -7.66 -4.44
C CYS A 122 0.14 -6.75 -4.83
N ALA A 123 0.68 -6.95 -6.03
CA ALA A 123 1.82 -6.19 -6.57
C ALA A 123 1.57 -4.68 -6.58
N ARG A 124 0.32 -4.24 -6.79
CA ARG A 124 -0.08 -2.83 -6.72
C ARG A 124 0.16 -2.24 -5.33
N ASP A 125 -0.27 -2.93 -4.28
CA ASP A 125 -0.12 -2.46 -2.90
C ASP A 125 1.34 -2.50 -2.45
N VAL A 126 2.13 -3.46 -2.92
CA VAL A 126 3.60 -3.45 -2.75
C VAL A 126 4.18 -2.15 -3.29
N GLY A 127 3.78 -1.74 -4.50
CA GLY A 127 4.19 -0.47 -5.10
C GLY A 127 3.75 0.75 -4.30
N LEU A 128 2.52 0.73 -3.75
CA LEU A 128 2.00 1.79 -2.90
C LEU A 128 2.81 1.94 -1.60
N PHE A 129 3.10 0.85 -0.89
CA PHE A 129 3.90 0.90 0.34
C PHE A 129 5.33 1.37 0.07
N LEU A 130 5.95 0.90 -1.02
CA LEU A 130 7.27 1.39 -1.45
C LEU A 130 7.22 2.89 -1.76
N GLY A 131 6.24 3.33 -2.54
CA GLY A 131 6.05 4.72 -2.92
C GLY A 131 5.84 5.63 -1.71
N LEU A 132 5.03 5.19 -0.73
CA LEU A 132 4.81 5.91 0.52
C LEU A 132 6.10 6.00 1.34
N ALA A 133 6.87 4.92 1.46
CA ALA A 133 8.13 4.92 2.20
C ALA A 133 9.16 5.88 1.57
N VAL A 134 9.34 5.79 0.25
CA VAL A 134 10.25 6.67 -0.50
C VAL A 134 9.78 8.12 -0.44
N GLY A 135 8.50 8.38 -0.68
CA GLY A 135 7.91 9.72 -0.59
C GLY A 135 8.08 10.35 0.79
N ALA A 136 7.87 9.55 1.86
CA ALA A 136 8.05 10.00 3.24
C ALA A 136 9.53 10.33 3.56
N LEU A 137 10.49 9.57 2.99
CA LEU A 137 11.92 9.90 3.12
C LEU A 137 12.27 11.21 2.38
N PHE A 138 11.71 11.44 1.20
CA PHE A 138 11.86 12.72 0.50
C PHE A 138 11.24 13.86 1.29
N TRP A 139 10.04 13.67 1.82
CA TRP A 139 9.39 14.64 2.71
C TRP A 139 10.23 14.94 3.94
N ARG A 140 10.75 13.92 4.61
CA ARG A 140 11.65 14.08 5.75
C ARG A 140 12.88 14.91 5.40
N LYS A 141 13.44 14.72 4.20
CA LYS A 141 14.65 15.40 3.76
C LYS A 141 14.40 16.85 3.36
N LYS A 142 13.31 17.12 2.64
CA LYS A 142 13.07 18.43 1.99
C LYS A 142 11.71 19.05 2.26
N GLY A 143 10.70 18.26 2.64
CA GLY A 143 9.33 18.72 2.78
C GLY A 143 9.16 19.88 3.77
N LEU A 144 8.32 20.82 3.42
CA LEU A 144 7.90 21.95 4.25
C LEU A 144 6.38 22.03 4.26
N ASN A 145 5.82 22.23 5.44
CA ASN A 145 4.38 22.47 5.57
C ASN A 145 4.08 23.92 5.17
N ARG A 146 3.57 24.09 3.97
CA ARG A 146 3.15 25.38 3.40
C ARG A 146 1.65 25.62 3.68
N TRP A 147 1.15 26.82 3.40
CA TRP A 147 -0.26 27.15 3.61
C TRP A 147 -1.23 26.36 2.72
N THR A 148 -0.78 25.92 1.57
CA THR A 148 -1.62 25.11 0.68
C THR A 148 -1.04 23.73 0.47
N VAL A 149 -1.90 22.74 0.19
CA VAL A 149 -1.48 21.36 -0.09
C VAL A 149 -0.54 21.32 -1.30
N ARG A 150 -0.86 22.06 -2.37
CA ARG A 150 -0.02 22.13 -3.58
C ARG A 150 1.38 22.67 -3.28
N ASP A 151 1.48 23.72 -2.48
CA ASP A 151 2.77 24.32 -2.13
C ASP A 151 3.57 23.40 -1.20
N SER A 152 2.89 22.70 -0.30
CA SER A 152 3.51 21.66 0.53
C SER A 152 4.01 20.51 -0.33
N PHE A 153 3.22 20.01 -1.28
CA PHE A 153 3.62 18.97 -2.21
C PHE A 153 4.85 19.38 -3.03
N LEU A 154 4.85 20.58 -3.59
CA LEU A 154 5.95 21.11 -4.39
C LEU A 154 7.19 21.48 -3.56
N SER A 155 7.08 21.58 -2.24
CA SER A 155 8.20 21.95 -1.36
C SER A 155 9.35 20.92 -1.32
N VAL A 156 9.12 19.70 -1.80
CA VAL A 156 10.17 18.69 -1.91
C VAL A 156 11.16 18.96 -3.06
N PHE A 157 10.76 19.80 -4.02
CA PHE A 157 11.60 20.22 -5.12
C PHE A 157 12.42 21.46 -4.74
N ASN A 158 13.54 21.69 -5.43
CA ASN A 158 14.35 22.89 -5.21
C ASN A 158 13.58 24.13 -5.67
N ASP A 159 13.60 25.17 -4.86
CA ASP A 159 12.91 26.43 -5.12
C ASP A 159 13.26 27.06 -6.48
N GLU A 160 14.54 27.01 -6.85
CA GLU A 160 15.03 27.51 -8.14
C GLU A 160 14.37 26.82 -9.35
N LYS A 161 14.16 25.49 -9.23
CA LYS A 161 13.57 24.68 -10.31
C LYS A 161 12.08 24.89 -10.49
N ILE A 162 11.39 25.31 -9.43
CA ILE A 162 9.93 25.49 -9.45
C ILE A 162 9.51 26.97 -9.47
N GLU A 163 10.47 27.89 -9.48
CA GLU A 163 10.21 29.33 -9.46
C GLU A 163 9.27 29.78 -10.59
N PHE A 164 9.43 29.21 -11.79
CA PHE A 164 8.60 29.52 -12.93
C PHE A 164 7.13 29.14 -12.70
N LEU A 165 6.87 28.04 -11.96
CA LEU A 165 5.50 27.63 -11.62
C LEU A 165 4.80 28.65 -10.72
N TYR A 166 5.56 29.35 -9.89
CA TYR A 166 5.05 30.44 -9.05
C TYR A 166 4.82 31.72 -9.85
N LYS A 167 5.70 32.03 -10.78
CA LYS A 167 5.58 33.22 -11.65
C LYS A 167 4.38 33.12 -12.60
N GLU A 168 4.14 31.92 -13.15
CA GLU A 168 3.06 31.68 -14.11
C GLU A 168 1.77 31.13 -13.46
N ASP A 169 1.72 31.03 -12.14
CA ASP A 169 0.63 30.41 -11.34
C ASP A 169 0.22 29.00 -11.80
N ARG A 170 1.18 28.22 -12.32
CA ARG A 170 0.94 26.84 -12.83
C ARG A 170 1.14 25.74 -11.78
N ARG A 171 1.22 26.10 -10.51
CA ARG A 171 1.49 25.17 -9.39
C ARG A 171 0.46 24.06 -9.26
N PHE A 172 -0.81 24.40 -9.46
CA PHE A 172 -1.90 23.42 -9.39
C PHE A 172 -1.83 22.43 -10.54
N LEU A 173 -1.60 22.91 -11.75
CA LEU A 173 -1.43 22.07 -12.94
C LEU A 173 -0.23 21.13 -12.79
N ALA A 174 0.90 21.63 -12.30
CA ALA A 174 2.09 20.81 -12.06
C ALA A 174 1.83 19.72 -11.03
N MET A 175 1.13 20.02 -9.94
CA MET A 175 0.75 19.03 -8.92
C MET A 175 -0.15 17.95 -9.55
N ILE A 176 -1.18 18.31 -10.29
CA ILE A 176 -2.08 17.35 -10.94
C ILE A 176 -1.32 16.48 -11.92
N LEU A 177 -0.47 17.05 -12.77
CA LEU A 177 0.32 16.29 -13.74
C LEU A 177 1.25 15.26 -13.05
N LEU A 178 1.93 15.65 -11.98
CA LEU A 178 2.80 14.75 -11.23
C LEU A 178 2.02 13.63 -10.53
N VAL A 179 0.87 13.95 -9.93
CA VAL A 179 0.00 12.95 -9.29
C VAL A 179 -0.58 12.01 -10.35
N SER A 180 -1.05 12.53 -11.48
CA SER A 180 -1.58 11.72 -12.58
C SER A 180 -0.52 10.79 -13.16
N LEU A 181 0.70 11.28 -13.38
CA LEU A 181 1.83 10.46 -13.83
C LEU A 181 2.13 9.32 -12.84
N GLY A 182 2.11 9.61 -11.53
CA GLY A 182 2.28 8.60 -10.50
C GLY A 182 1.13 7.60 -10.41
N ALA A 183 -0.08 7.98 -10.84
CA ALA A 183 -1.26 7.12 -10.83
C ALA A 183 -1.39 6.21 -12.08
N ILE A 184 -0.69 6.53 -13.18
CA ILE A 184 -0.75 5.74 -14.42
C ILE A 184 -0.53 4.24 -14.18
N PRO A 185 0.53 3.79 -13.47
CA PRO A 185 0.75 2.36 -13.24
C PRO A 185 -0.39 1.67 -12.47
N ILE A 186 -1.12 2.43 -11.64
CA ILE A 186 -2.23 1.90 -10.85
C ILE A 186 -3.48 1.71 -11.71
N GLY A 187 -3.65 2.54 -12.74
CA GLY A 187 -4.83 2.51 -13.61
C GLY A 187 -4.70 1.61 -14.84
N LEU A 188 -3.50 1.07 -15.11
CA LEU A 188 -3.24 0.18 -16.25
C LEU A 188 -3.32 -1.31 -15.89
N ASP A 189 -3.65 -1.65 -14.64
CA ASP A 189 -3.75 -3.01 -14.10
C ASP A 189 -5.18 -3.57 -14.16
#